data_b9bf61f89755016b7fded6673ea89856
#
_entry.id   b9bf61f89755016b7fded6673ea89856
#
_cell.length_a   1.000
_cell.length_b   1.000
_cell.length_c   1.000
_cell.angle_alpha   90.00
_cell.angle_beta   90.00
_cell.angle_gamma   90.00
#
_symmetry.space_group_name_H-M   'P 1'
#
loop_
_entity.id
_entity.type
_entity.pdbx_description
1 polymer ?
#
loop_
_entity_poly.entity_id
_entity_poly.type
_entity_poly.pdbx_seq_one_letter_code
_entity_poly.pdbx_strand_id
1 'polypeptide(L)'
;QGYTSSPGKNYYKPVTMKAGEKRFVPSGQSTQLIIGASKDTDYEIIKVSEALYDRFNLKRVFYSAFINVNRDSSLPDTSKGPDLLREHRLYQADWLLRFYNFTADEIISADHPSLNTLLDPKCNYALNHLELFPVEIMTASYHTLLRVPGIGVTSAKRIVSARSNLNGSKLSFNDLKKIGVVLKRAGYFITCNGKSMIPLKITQSFILANLLGLKDNIPGNLTMDQTYEQLSLFDVSDIVEEKLQAGIIR
;
A
#
# COMPACT_ATOMS: atom_id res chain seq x y z
N GLN A 1 5.79 0.58 27.46
CA GLN A 1 4.33 0.48 27.62
C GLN A 1 3.81 -0.27 26.42
N GLY A 2 3.19 -1.45 26.69
CA GLY A 2 2.80 -2.39 25.65
C GLY A 2 1.67 -1.86 24.77
N TYR A 3 1.84 -1.93 23.47
CA TYR A 3 0.78 -1.83 22.49
C TYR A 3 -0.14 -3.05 22.65
N THR A 4 -1.27 -2.87 23.29
CA THR A 4 -2.35 -3.84 23.28
C THR A 4 -2.96 -3.83 21.88
N SER A 5 -2.63 -4.85 21.09
CA SER A 5 -3.24 -5.09 19.79
C SER A 5 -4.75 -5.26 19.98
N SER A 6 -5.52 -4.31 19.45
CA SER A 6 -6.95 -4.48 19.27
C SER A 6 -7.20 -5.76 18.46
N PRO A 7 -8.18 -6.61 18.83
CA PRO A 7 -8.46 -7.84 18.09
C PRO A 7 -8.80 -7.50 16.65
N GLY A 8 -8.10 -8.13 15.70
CA GLY A 8 -8.20 -7.87 14.27
C GLY A 8 -9.65 -7.85 13.81
N LYS A 9 -10.07 -6.71 13.26
CA LYS A 9 -11.37 -6.55 12.64
C LYS A 9 -11.44 -7.45 11.41
N ASN A 10 -12.24 -8.47 11.47
CA ASN A 10 -12.45 -9.41 10.38
C ASN A 10 -13.51 -8.81 9.46
N TYR A 11 -13.13 -8.02 8.45
CA TYR A 11 -14.04 -7.41 7.46
C TYR A 11 -14.91 -8.44 6.70
N TYR A 12 -14.64 -9.71 6.86
CA TYR A 12 -15.38 -10.84 6.31
C TYR A 12 -16.01 -11.75 7.35
N LYS A 13 -16.26 -11.27 8.57
CA LYS A 13 -17.17 -12.03 9.43
C LYS A 13 -18.56 -11.99 8.78
N PRO A 14 -19.08 -13.11 8.29
CA PRO A 14 -20.49 -13.14 7.94
C PRO A 14 -21.22 -12.71 9.21
N VAL A 15 -22.08 -11.68 9.10
CA VAL A 15 -23.00 -11.33 10.16
C VAL A 15 -23.70 -12.63 10.52
N THR A 16 -23.47 -13.15 11.73
CA THR A 16 -24.12 -14.37 12.21
C THR A 16 -25.60 -14.04 12.35
N MET A 17 -26.36 -14.41 11.33
CA MET A 17 -27.81 -14.24 11.32
C MET A 17 -28.42 -15.23 12.27
N LYS A 18 -29.44 -14.80 13.03
CA LYS A 18 -30.28 -15.72 13.76
C LYS A 18 -30.99 -16.66 12.78
N ALA A 19 -31.13 -17.92 13.16
CA ALA A 19 -31.81 -18.90 12.32
C ALA A 19 -33.21 -18.37 11.93
N GLY A 20 -33.46 -18.19 10.62
CA GLY A 20 -34.71 -17.68 10.07
C GLY A 20 -34.70 -16.22 9.57
N GLU A 21 -33.68 -15.42 9.86
CA GLU A 21 -33.57 -14.06 9.31
C GLU A 21 -33.21 -14.10 7.81
N LYS A 22 -34.09 -13.53 6.97
CA LYS A 22 -33.79 -13.32 5.54
C LYS A 22 -33.06 -11.99 5.36
N ARG A 23 -31.86 -12.00 4.78
CA ARG A 23 -31.20 -10.77 4.38
C ARG A 23 -32.01 -10.10 3.27
N PHE A 24 -32.25 -8.79 3.42
CA PHE A 24 -32.85 -7.96 2.35
C PHE A 24 -32.01 -8.01 1.08
N VAL A 25 -30.67 -8.03 1.24
CA VAL A 25 -29.70 -8.14 0.11
C VAL A 25 -28.75 -9.32 0.39
N PRO A 26 -29.10 -10.55 -0.04
CA PRO A 26 -28.29 -11.74 0.22
C PRO A 26 -26.88 -11.67 -0.33
N SER A 27 -26.72 -11.03 -1.50
CA SER A 27 -25.43 -10.87 -2.19
C SER A 27 -24.52 -9.79 -1.59
N GLY A 28 -25.03 -9.01 -0.61
CA GLY A 28 -24.35 -7.86 -0.03
C GLY A 28 -24.53 -6.58 -0.84
N GLN A 29 -23.93 -5.48 -0.35
CA GLN A 29 -24.01 -4.15 -0.97
C GLN A 29 -22.63 -3.70 -1.44
N SER A 30 -22.59 -2.92 -2.49
CA SER A 30 -21.42 -2.20 -2.96
C SER A 30 -21.81 -0.77 -3.35
N THR A 31 -20.83 0.12 -3.36
CA THR A 31 -21.02 1.51 -3.80
C THR A 31 -19.89 1.93 -4.73
N GLN A 32 -20.06 3.06 -5.39
CA GLN A 32 -19.03 3.66 -6.23
C GLN A 32 -18.81 5.11 -5.81
N LEU A 33 -17.55 5.51 -5.71
CA LEU A 33 -17.12 6.89 -5.50
C LEU A 33 -16.51 7.43 -6.79
N ILE A 34 -16.94 8.62 -7.19
CA ILE A 34 -16.39 9.31 -8.38
C ILE A 34 -15.28 10.24 -7.89
N ILE A 35 -14.06 9.90 -8.26
CA ILE A 35 -12.84 10.56 -7.77
C ILE A 35 -12.52 11.77 -8.64
N GLY A 36 -12.32 12.92 -7.98
CA GLY A 36 -12.02 14.19 -8.67
C GLY A 36 -13.22 14.97 -9.18
N ALA A 37 -14.45 14.51 -8.91
CA ALA A 37 -15.68 15.29 -9.16
C ALA A 37 -15.87 16.40 -8.10
N SER A 38 -15.33 16.20 -6.93
CA SER A 38 -15.35 17.11 -5.78
C SER A 38 -13.93 17.37 -5.26
N LYS A 39 -13.79 18.24 -4.28
CA LYS A 39 -12.48 18.59 -3.68
C LYS A 39 -12.03 17.60 -2.58
N ASP A 40 -12.64 16.41 -2.51
CA ASP A 40 -12.34 15.43 -1.48
C ASP A 40 -10.88 14.96 -1.60
N THR A 41 -10.22 14.92 -0.46
CA THR A 41 -8.87 14.38 -0.32
C THR A 41 -8.89 12.86 -0.32
N ASP A 42 -7.77 12.22 -0.62
CA ASP A 42 -7.65 10.75 -0.54
C ASP A 42 -7.85 10.27 0.91
N TYR A 43 -7.42 11.08 1.89
CA TYR A 43 -7.66 10.80 3.31
C TYR A 43 -9.15 10.66 3.62
N GLU A 44 -9.97 11.63 3.20
CA GLU A 44 -11.42 11.59 3.41
C GLU A 44 -12.06 10.41 2.70
N ILE A 45 -11.66 10.13 1.46
CA ILE A 45 -12.17 9.01 0.66
C ILE A 45 -11.88 7.66 1.35
N ILE A 46 -10.65 7.47 1.85
CA ILE A 46 -10.25 6.22 2.52
C ILE A 46 -10.94 6.10 3.89
N LYS A 47 -11.09 7.19 4.64
CA LYS A 47 -11.85 7.19 5.91
C LYS A 47 -13.32 6.85 5.70
N VAL A 48 -13.94 7.39 4.65
CA VAL A 48 -15.31 7.02 4.28
C VAL A 48 -15.39 5.55 3.90
N SER A 49 -14.45 5.04 3.11
CA SER A 49 -14.43 3.64 2.70
C SER A 49 -14.27 2.70 3.91
N GLU A 50 -13.38 3.02 4.86
CA GLU A 50 -13.24 2.28 6.12
C GLU A 50 -14.55 2.27 6.90
N ALA A 51 -15.20 3.42 7.07
CA ALA A 51 -16.47 3.54 7.77
C ALA A 51 -17.60 2.73 7.09
N LEU A 52 -17.63 2.70 5.75
CA LEU A 52 -18.58 1.92 4.97
C LEU A 52 -18.41 0.41 5.21
N TYR A 53 -17.16 -0.06 5.29
CA TYR A 53 -16.89 -1.46 5.63
C TYR A 53 -17.23 -1.80 7.06
N ASP A 54 -16.83 -0.95 8.01
CA ASP A 54 -17.00 -1.21 9.45
C ASP A 54 -18.46 -1.12 9.91
N ARG A 55 -19.18 -0.08 9.49
CA ARG A 55 -20.53 0.23 9.99
C ARG A 55 -21.63 -0.41 9.17
N PHE A 56 -21.45 -0.46 7.84
CA PHE A 56 -22.52 -0.90 6.94
C PHE A 56 -22.22 -2.27 6.33
N ASN A 57 -21.05 -2.87 6.64
CA ASN A 57 -20.66 -4.18 6.14
C ASN A 57 -20.75 -4.26 4.60
N LEU A 58 -20.35 -3.17 3.91
CA LEU A 58 -20.30 -3.15 2.46
C LEU A 58 -19.33 -4.22 1.95
N LYS A 59 -19.68 -4.82 0.82
CA LYS A 59 -18.84 -5.84 0.19
C LYS A 59 -17.66 -5.21 -0.55
N ARG A 60 -17.89 -4.06 -1.18
CA ARG A 60 -16.87 -3.35 -1.97
C ARG A 60 -17.24 -1.89 -2.21
N VAL A 61 -16.24 -1.03 -2.16
CA VAL A 61 -16.26 0.31 -2.71
C VAL A 61 -15.53 0.27 -4.05
N PHE A 62 -16.14 0.82 -5.10
CA PHE A 62 -15.52 1.03 -6.40
C PHE A 62 -15.09 2.50 -6.49
N TYR A 63 -13.97 2.74 -7.14
CA TYR A 63 -13.46 4.06 -7.42
C TYR A 63 -13.44 4.27 -8.92
N SER A 64 -13.85 5.44 -9.39
CA SER A 64 -13.85 5.78 -10.80
C SER A 64 -13.40 7.22 -10.97
N ALA A 65 -12.36 7.45 -11.75
CA ALA A 65 -11.90 8.79 -12.05
C ALA A 65 -12.97 9.57 -12.82
N PHE A 66 -13.19 10.81 -12.42
CA PHE A 66 -14.18 11.70 -13.03
C PHE A 66 -13.75 12.09 -14.46
N ILE A 67 -14.72 12.15 -15.36
CA ILE A 67 -14.53 12.63 -16.73
C ILE A 67 -15.65 13.64 -17.03
N ASN A 68 -15.28 14.89 -17.35
CA ASN A 68 -16.22 15.95 -17.74
C ASN A 68 -16.59 15.78 -19.22
N VAL A 69 -17.50 14.85 -19.51
CA VAL A 69 -17.93 14.50 -20.89
C VAL A 69 -18.60 15.69 -21.59
N ASN A 70 -19.43 16.42 -20.86
CA ASN A 70 -20.22 17.53 -21.42
C ASN A 70 -19.45 18.85 -21.48
N ARG A 71 -18.21 18.91 -20.99
CA ARG A 71 -17.39 20.11 -20.87
C ARG A 71 -18.11 21.24 -20.12
N ASP A 72 -18.86 20.88 -19.09
CA ASP A 72 -19.54 21.82 -18.23
C ASP A 72 -18.53 22.61 -17.41
N SER A 73 -18.52 23.92 -17.53
CA SER A 73 -17.59 24.82 -16.85
C SER A 73 -17.81 24.91 -15.34
N SER A 74 -18.94 24.45 -14.83
CA SER A 74 -19.23 24.36 -13.39
C SER A 74 -18.58 23.14 -12.73
N LEU A 75 -18.09 22.19 -13.53
CA LEU A 75 -17.44 20.94 -13.09
C LEU A 75 -15.92 21.03 -13.27
N PRO A 76 -15.15 20.20 -12.55
CA PRO A 76 -13.69 20.17 -12.69
C PRO A 76 -13.25 19.92 -14.14
N ASP A 77 -12.20 20.63 -14.54
CA ASP A 77 -11.61 20.44 -15.87
C ASP A 77 -10.86 19.10 -15.93
N THR A 78 -11.17 18.32 -16.94
CA THR A 78 -10.52 17.04 -17.24
C THR A 78 -9.83 17.03 -18.60
N SER A 79 -9.42 18.20 -19.10
CA SER A 79 -8.73 18.34 -20.41
C SER A 79 -7.42 17.55 -20.46
N LYS A 80 -6.76 17.34 -19.31
CA LYS A 80 -5.56 16.49 -19.16
C LYS A 80 -5.88 14.99 -19.03
N GLY A 81 -7.14 14.62 -19.13
CA GLY A 81 -7.61 13.24 -18.92
C GLY A 81 -7.97 12.93 -17.46
N PRO A 82 -8.55 11.74 -17.21
CA PRO A 82 -8.91 11.30 -15.87
C PRO A 82 -7.65 10.92 -15.05
N ASP A 83 -7.69 11.15 -13.75
CA ASP A 83 -6.61 10.79 -12.82
C ASP A 83 -6.62 9.28 -12.50
N LEU A 84 -6.20 8.48 -13.47
CA LEU A 84 -6.14 7.03 -13.36
C LEU A 84 -5.11 6.55 -12.33
N LEU A 85 -4.05 7.31 -12.11
CA LEU A 85 -3.04 6.93 -11.12
C LEU A 85 -3.60 7.04 -9.71
N ARG A 86 -4.33 8.12 -9.42
CA ARG A 86 -5.03 8.31 -8.14
C ARG A 86 -6.08 7.22 -7.91
N GLU A 87 -6.89 6.92 -8.92
CA GLU A 87 -7.83 5.80 -8.87
C GLU A 87 -7.13 4.49 -8.51
N HIS A 88 -6.02 4.18 -9.20
CA HIS A 88 -5.25 2.96 -8.95
C HIS A 88 -4.67 2.92 -7.52
N ARG A 89 -4.16 4.05 -7.01
CA ARG A 89 -3.65 4.15 -5.63
C ARG A 89 -4.76 3.94 -4.59
N LEU A 90 -5.94 4.46 -4.84
CA LEU A 90 -7.12 4.24 -3.99
C LEU A 90 -7.53 2.77 -3.95
N TYR A 91 -7.52 2.06 -5.10
CA TYR A 91 -7.73 0.62 -5.12
C TYR A 91 -6.66 -0.16 -4.35
N GLN A 92 -5.41 0.27 -4.40
CA GLN A 92 -4.34 -0.35 -3.60
C GLN A 92 -4.55 -0.12 -2.09
N ALA A 93 -4.94 1.09 -1.70
CA ALA A 93 -5.27 1.43 -0.32
C ALA A 93 -6.48 0.63 0.20
N ASP A 94 -7.55 0.56 -0.60
CA ASP A 94 -8.74 -0.26 -0.31
C ASP A 94 -8.37 -1.73 -0.08
N TRP A 95 -7.44 -2.26 -0.88
CA TRP A 95 -6.96 -3.62 -0.71
C TRP A 95 -6.25 -3.83 0.63
N LEU A 96 -5.51 -2.83 1.12
CA LEU A 96 -4.87 -2.86 2.44
C LEU A 96 -5.89 -2.83 3.58
N LEU A 97 -6.93 -2.02 3.47
CA LEU A 97 -8.04 -1.99 4.44
C LEU A 97 -8.70 -3.37 4.55
N ARG A 98 -9.10 -3.95 3.42
CA ARG A 98 -9.93 -5.15 3.41
C ARG A 98 -9.19 -6.46 3.71
N PHE A 99 -7.96 -6.59 3.28
CA PHE A 99 -7.26 -7.88 3.31
C PHE A 99 -6.01 -7.91 4.18
N TYR A 100 -5.45 -6.75 4.51
CA TYR A 100 -4.21 -6.65 5.27
C TYR A 100 -4.42 -6.12 6.68
N ASN A 101 -5.65 -5.81 7.04
CA ASN A 101 -6.01 -5.28 8.34
C ASN A 101 -5.29 -3.97 8.69
N PHE A 102 -5.09 -3.12 7.69
CA PHE A 102 -4.67 -1.74 7.89
C PHE A 102 -5.88 -0.89 8.29
N THR A 103 -5.62 0.16 9.05
CA THR A 103 -6.58 1.25 9.26
C THR A 103 -6.32 2.36 8.24
N ALA A 104 -7.30 3.24 8.04
CA ALA A 104 -7.11 4.41 7.19
C ALA A 104 -5.95 5.29 7.68
N ASP A 105 -5.84 5.49 8.99
CA ASP A 105 -4.78 6.32 9.59
C ASP A 105 -3.38 5.68 9.48
N GLU A 106 -3.26 4.36 9.32
CA GLU A 106 -1.99 3.71 8.98
C GLU A 106 -1.59 3.93 7.52
N ILE A 107 -2.55 4.06 6.61
CA ILE A 107 -2.29 4.18 5.17
C ILE A 107 -1.96 5.61 4.79
N ILE A 108 -2.66 6.59 5.39
CA ILE A 108 -2.63 8.00 5.02
C ILE A 108 -2.93 8.85 6.26
N SER A 109 -2.38 10.05 6.33
CA SER A 109 -2.58 10.96 7.45
C SER A 109 -3.28 12.24 7.02
N ALA A 110 -3.85 12.96 7.99
CA ALA A 110 -4.45 14.27 7.74
C ALA A 110 -3.40 15.33 7.32
N ASP A 111 -2.15 15.19 7.77
CA ASP A 111 -1.05 16.09 7.41
C ASP A 111 -0.59 15.89 5.96
N HIS A 112 -0.70 14.66 5.46
CA HIS A 112 -0.43 14.30 4.06
C HIS A 112 -1.67 13.62 3.47
N PRO A 113 -2.70 14.41 3.09
CA PRO A 113 -4.01 13.90 2.74
C PRO A 113 -4.11 13.27 1.34
N SER A 114 -3.02 13.24 0.58
CA SER A 114 -2.93 12.64 -0.75
C SER A 114 -2.09 11.37 -0.72
N LEU A 115 -2.48 10.35 -1.47
CA LEU A 115 -1.69 9.13 -1.66
C LEU A 115 -0.44 9.42 -2.47
N ASN A 116 0.64 8.73 -2.12
CA ASN A 116 1.92 8.86 -2.81
C ASN A 116 1.79 8.43 -4.28
N THR A 117 2.24 9.27 -5.21
CA THR A 117 2.15 9.00 -6.65
C THR A 117 3.20 7.99 -7.12
N LEU A 118 4.41 8.02 -6.56
CA LEU A 118 5.53 7.17 -6.96
C LEU A 118 5.53 5.81 -6.28
N LEU A 119 5.06 5.75 -5.02
CA LEU A 119 5.07 4.54 -4.20
C LEU A 119 3.66 3.96 -4.03
N ASP A 120 3.56 2.66 -3.96
CA ASP A 120 2.32 2.04 -3.49
C ASP A 120 2.12 2.30 -1.98
N PRO A 121 0.85 2.34 -1.51
CA PRO A 121 0.55 2.71 -0.13
C PRO A 121 1.27 1.87 0.93
N LYS A 122 1.52 0.59 0.65
CA LYS A 122 2.24 -0.29 1.58
C LYS A 122 3.73 0.01 1.68
N CYS A 123 4.37 0.33 0.56
CA CYS A 123 5.76 0.79 0.56
C CYS A 123 5.87 2.16 1.24
N ASN A 124 4.91 3.06 0.98
CA ASN A 124 4.85 4.36 1.63
C ASN A 124 4.76 4.23 3.16
N TYR A 125 3.86 3.37 3.65
CA TYR A 125 3.77 3.04 5.08
C TYR A 125 5.11 2.58 5.65
N ALA A 126 5.75 1.60 5.00
CA ALA A 126 6.99 1.03 5.53
C ALA A 126 8.16 2.04 5.54
N LEU A 127 8.21 2.96 4.58
CA LEU A 127 9.22 4.03 4.56
C LEU A 127 8.98 5.11 5.61
N ASN A 128 7.72 5.39 5.94
CA ASN A 128 7.37 6.33 7.00
C ASN A 128 7.53 5.73 8.41
N HIS A 129 7.65 4.40 8.51
CA HIS A 129 7.75 3.67 9.78
C HIS A 129 8.99 2.77 9.82
N LEU A 130 10.15 3.30 9.41
CA LEU A 130 11.40 2.51 9.38
C LEU A 130 11.82 2.00 10.76
N GLU A 131 11.34 2.62 11.82
CA GLU A 131 11.58 2.18 13.22
C GLU A 131 10.96 0.80 13.51
N LEU A 132 9.96 0.38 12.73
CA LEU A 132 9.33 -0.96 12.84
C LEU A 132 10.09 -2.03 12.06
N PHE A 133 11.10 -1.65 11.31
CA PHE A 133 11.86 -2.53 10.42
C PHE A 133 13.36 -2.55 10.78
N PRO A 134 14.06 -3.63 10.46
CA PRO A 134 13.63 -4.84 9.76
C PRO A 134 12.84 -5.81 10.65
N VAL A 135 11.93 -6.54 10.03
CA VAL A 135 11.10 -7.58 10.67
C VAL A 135 11.79 -8.94 10.58
N GLU A 136 11.98 -9.62 11.72
CA GLU A 136 12.52 -10.98 11.72
C GLU A 136 11.46 -12.01 11.29
N ILE A 137 11.69 -12.64 10.15
CA ILE A 137 10.74 -13.56 9.53
C ILE A 137 10.42 -14.77 10.41
N MET A 138 11.39 -15.24 11.20
CA MET A 138 11.21 -16.43 12.02
C MET A 138 10.29 -16.24 13.21
N THR A 139 10.15 -15.02 13.71
CA THR A 139 9.41 -14.71 14.94
C THR A 139 8.22 -13.79 14.75
N ALA A 140 8.19 -13.02 13.67
CA ALA A 140 7.16 -12.02 13.42
C ALA A 140 5.74 -12.61 13.41
N SER A 141 4.77 -11.86 13.94
CA SER A 141 3.36 -12.22 13.87
C SER A 141 2.85 -12.19 12.42
N TYR A 142 1.74 -12.88 12.15
CA TYR A 142 1.08 -12.79 10.85
C TYR A 142 0.75 -11.35 10.46
N HIS A 143 0.26 -10.56 11.42
CA HIS A 143 -0.10 -9.16 11.19
C HIS A 143 1.14 -8.29 10.90
N THR A 144 2.25 -8.52 11.61
CA THR A 144 3.52 -7.84 11.33
C THR A 144 4.04 -8.17 9.94
N LEU A 145 3.96 -9.44 9.52
CA LEU A 145 4.34 -9.86 8.17
C LEU A 145 3.52 -9.14 7.09
N LEU A 146 2.25 -8.88 7.34
CA LEU A 146 1.39 -8.15 6.41
C LEU A 146 1.79 -6.67 6.24
N ARG A 147 2.56 -6.08 7.18
CA ARG A 147 3.09 -4.71 7.05
C ARG A 147 4.30 -4.64 6.11
N VAL A 148 4.99 -5.76 5.89
CA VAL A 148 6.20 -5.81 5.07
C VAL A 148 5.88 -5.69 3.58
N PRO A 149 6.44 -4.69 2.84
CA PRO A 149 6.33 -4.63 1.39
C PRO A 149 6.85 -5.93 0.74
N GLY A 150 6.15 -6.41 -0.29
CA GLY A 150 6.53 -7.66 -0.96
C GLY A 150 6.08 -8.97 -0.26
N ILE A 151 5.42 -8.88 0.90
CA ILE A 151 4.77 -10.02 1.56
C ILE A 151 3.26 -9.87 1.45
N GLY A 152 2.60 -10.73 0.71
CA GLY A 152 1.15 -10.78 0.58
C GLY A 152 0.49 -11.69 1.61
N VAL A 153 -0.84 -11.67 1.66
CA VAL A 153 -1.66 -12.51 2.55
C VAL A 153 -1.30 -13.99 2.42
N THR A 154 -1.17 -14.49 1.18
CA THR A 154 -0.82 -15.89 0.91
C THR A 154 0.60 -16.21 1.38
N SER A 155 1.57 -15.34 1.09
CA SER A 155 2.96 -15.54 1.51
C SER A 155 3.10 -15.48 3.02
N ALA A 156 2.42 -14.55 3.70
CA ALA A 156 2.42 -14.46 5.17
C ALA A 156 1.86 -15.73 5.82
N LYS A 157 0.73 -16.26 5.31
CA LYS A 157 0.17 -17.53 5.79
C LYS A 157 1.15 -18.70 5.60
N ARG A 158 1.77 -18.79 4.43
CA ARG A 158 2.75 -19.83 4.12
C ARG A 158 4.00 -19.73 5.00
N ILE A 159 4.49 -18.52 5.29
CA ILE A 159 5.61 -18.29 6.21
C ILE A 159 5.27 -18.85 7.60
N VAL A 160 4.11 -18.45 8.14
CA VAL A 160 3.65 -18.90 9.47
C VAL A 160 3.52 -20.42 9.51
N SER A 161 2.91 -21.04 8.51
CA SER A 161 2.78 -22.49 8.40
C SER A 161 4.15 -23.20 8.24
N ALA A 162 5.03 -22.65 7.40
CA ALA A 162 6.35 -23.24 7.19
C ALA A 162 7.17 -23.26 8.48
N ARG A 163 7.16 -22.15 9.26
CA ARG A 163 7.87 -22.07 10.55
C ARG A 163 7.44 -23.16 11.54
N SER A 164 6.12 -23.42 11.60
CA SER A 164 5.56 -24.43 12.51
C SER A 164 5.98 -25.85 12.17
N ASN A 165 6.32 -26.12 10.91
CA ASN A 165 6.65 -27.45 10.41
C ASN A 165 8.16 -27.74 10.33
N LEU A 166 9.01 -26.79 10.72
CA LEU A 166 10.46 -26.89 10.48
C LEU A 166 11.23 -27.77 11.47
N ASN A 167 10.61 -28.31 12.54
CA ASN A 167 11.26 -29.19 13.52
C ASN A 167 12.72 -28.80 13.88
N GLY A 168 12.94 -27.47 14.10
CA GLY A 168 14.27 -26.92 14.39
C GLY A 168 15.10 -26.45 13.18
N SER A 169 14.69 -26.74 11.94
CA SER A 169 15.29 -26.16 10.73
C SER A 169 14.95 -24.65 10.61
N LYS A 170 15.69 -23.95 9.76
CA LYS A 170 15.53 -22.50 9.57
C LYS A 170 15.18 -22.19 8.12
N LEU A 171 14.25 -21.24 7.90
CA LEU A 171 13.98 -20.71 6.56
C LEU A 171 15.19 -19.93 6.04
N SER A 172 15.42 -20.02 4.75
CA SER A 172 16.38 -19.19 4.02
C SER A 172 15.66 -18.15 3.12
N PHE A 173 16.38 -17.16 2.62
CA PHE A 173 15.83 -16.24 1.63
C PHE A 173 15.37 -16.95 0.35
N ASN A 174 16.02 -18.04 -0.03
CA ASN A 174 15.58 -18.85 -1.17
C ASN A 174 14.24 -19.53 -0.90
N ASP A 175 13.99 -19.99 0.32
CA ASP A 175 12.71 -20.56 0.70
C ASP A 175 11.62 -19.51 0.73
N LEU A 176 11.91 -18.29 1.19
CA LEU A 176 10.99 -17.16 1.12
C LEU A 176 10.59 -16.83 -0.32
N LYS A 177 11.55 -16.88 -1.26
CA LYS A 177 11.26 -16.69 -2.69
C LYS A 177 10.32 -17.79 -3.21
N LYS A 178 10.55 -19.07 -2.86
CA LYS A 178 9.67 -20.18 -3.25
C LYS A 178 8.27 -20.07 -2.63
N ILE A 179 8.17 -19.53 -1.43
CA ILE A 179 6.89 -19.24 -0.74
C ILE A 179 6.09 -18.14 -1.46
N GLY A 180 6.75 -17.31 -2.28
CA GLY A 180 6.12 -16.24 -3.04
C GLY A 180 6.35 -14.84 -2.46
N VAL A 181 7.40 -14.67 -1.64
CA VAL A 181 7.84 -13.35 -1.19
C VAL A 181 8.57 -12.62 -2.32
N VAL A 182 8.20 -11.38 -2.56
CA VAL A 182 8.87 -10.52 -3.55
C VAL A 182 10.12 -9.90 -2.91
N LEU A 183 11.24 -10.63 -2.93
CA LEU A 183 12.48 -10.25 -2.24
C LEU A 183 13.07 -8.91 -2.71
N LYS A 184 12.84 -8.51 -3.98
CA LYS A 184 13.25 -7.19 -4.49
C LYS A 184 12.64 -6.03 -3.69
N ARG A 185 11.47 -6.24 -3.06
CA ARG A 185 10.80 -5.27 -2.20
C ARG A 185 11.01 -5.58 -0.73
N ALA A 186 10.80 -6.84 -0.33
CA ALA A 186 10.87 -7.26 1.06
C ALA A 186 12.28 -7.22 1.65
N GLY A 187 13.32 -7.41 0.84
CA GLY A 187 14.70 -7.54 1.30
C GLY A 187 15.26 -6.36 2.08
N TYR A 188 14.67 -5.18 1.92
CA TYR A 188 15.02 -3.97 2.69
C TYR A 188 14.38 -3.95 4.09
N PHE A 189 13.31 -4.70 4.28
CA PHE A 189 12.43 -4.61 5.45
C PHE A 189 12.41 -5.87 6.31
N ILE A 190 13.22 -6.90 5.97
CA ILE A 190 13.21 -8.17 6.68
C ILE A 190 14.61 -8.64 7.06
N THR A 191 14.65 -9.39 8.17
CA THR A 191 15.76 -10.29 8.50
C THR A 191 15.28 -11.73 8.49
N CYS A 192 16.18 -12.64 8.25
CA CYS A 192 15.93 -14.06 8.28
C CYS A 192 17.04 -14.76 9.08
N ASN A 193 16.70 -15.31 10.22
CA ASN A 193 17.67 -15.86 11.19
C ASN A 193 18.73 -14.84 11.64
N GLY A 194 18.30 -13.62 11.90
CA GLY A 194 19.18 -12.51 12.31
C GLY A 194 20.08 -11.97 11.20
N LYS A 195 19.93 -12.46 9.96
CA LYS A 195 20.71 -11.98 8.81
C LYS A 195 19.85 -11.04 7.96
N SER A 196 20.38 -9.88 7.61
CA SER A 196 19.81 -8.99 6.61
C SER A 196 20.23 -9.45 5.20
N MET A 197 19.34 -9.26 4.22
CA MET A 197 19.66 -9.48 2.82
C MET A 197 20.59 -8.39 2.28
N ILE A 198 20.50 -7.19 2.86
CA ILE A 198 21.31 -6.02 2.49
C ILE A 198 22.11 -5.60 3.72
N PRO A 199 23.46 -5.70 3.70
CA PRO A 199 24.31 -5.51 4.87
C PRO A 199 24.58 -4.04 5.25
N LEU A 200 23.93 -3.07 4.60
CA LEU A 200 24.20 -1.64 4.78
C LEU A 200 23.20 -1.01 5.76
N LYS A 201 23.61 0.10 6.38
CA LYS A 201 22.71 0.99 7.14
C LYS A 201 21.67 1.55 6.15
N ILE A 202 20.45 1.05 6.24
CA ILE A 202 19.39 1.33 5.28
C ILE A 202 18.79 2.69 5.62
N THR A 203 18.99 3.68 4.75
CA THR A 203 18.32 4.99 4.83
C THR A 203 17.07 5.01 3.97
N GLN A 204 16.12 5.87 4.31
CA GLN A 204 14.89 6.06 3.56
C GLN A 204 15.16 6.38 2.08
N SER A 205 16.08 7.31 1.82
CA SER A 205 16.49 7.68 0.45
C SER A 205 17.11 6.52 -0.33
N PHE A 206 17.92 5.67 0.31
CA PHE A 206 18.49 4.49 -0.32
C PHE A 206 17.41 3.48 -0.75
N ILE A 207 16.45 3.19 0.13
CA ILE A 207 15.35 2.28 -0.21
C ILE A 207 14.52 2.87 -1.34
N LEU A 208 14.16 4.15 -1.23
CA LEU A 208 13.33 4.87 -2.20
C LEU A 208 13.96 4.81 -3.61
N ALA A 209 15.24 5.15 -3.73
CA ALA A 209 15.96 5.10 -5.00
C ALA A 209 15.99 3.70 -5.62
N ASN A 210 16.21 2.67 -4.81
CA ASN A 210 16.22 1.28 -5.29
C ASN A 210 14.81 0.78 -5.69
N LEU A 211 13.77 1.15 -4.96
CA LEU A 211 12.38 0.81 -5.30
C LEU A 211 11.92 1.49 -6.60
N LEU A 212 12.39 2.72 -6.85
CA LEU A 212 12.10 3.47 -8.07
C LEU A 212 13.03 3.09 -9.25
N GLY A 213 14.02 2.22 -9.04
CA GLY A 213 14.94 1.79 -10.07
C GLY A 213 15.99 2.83 -10.48
N LEU A 214 16.23 3.84 -9.65
CA LEU A 214 17.21 4.89 -9.85
C LEU A 214 18.61 4.32 -9.53
N LYS A 215 19.31 3.79 -10.54
CA LYS A 215 20.46 2.91 -10.32
C LYS A 215 21.74 3.61 -9.85
N ASP A 216 22.03 4.85 -10.18
CA ASP A 216 23.36 5.40 -9.89
C ASP A 216 23.44 6.90 -9.52
N ASN A 217 22.34 7.62 -9.54
CA ASN A 217 22.29 9.01 -9.07
C ASN A 217 21.02 9.21 -8.26
N ILE A 218 21.13 8.92 -6.96
CA ILE A 218 20.15 9.44 -6.01
C ILE A 218 20.41 10.94 -5.99
N PRO A 219 19.47 11.79 -6.44
CA PRO A 219 19.56 13.20 -6.08
C PRO A 219 19.60 13.19 -4.55
N GLY A 220 20.69 13.67 -3.96
CA GLY A 220 20.87 13.65 -2.51
C GLY A 220 19.75 14.33 -1.70
N ASN A 221 18.77 14.86 -2.41
CA ASN A 221 17.65 15.66 -1.95
C ASN A 221 16.28 15.02 -2.24
N LEU A 222 16.17 13.78 -2.73
CA LEU A 222 14.85 13.18 -2.90
C LEU A 222 14.28 12.86 -1.51
N THR A 223 13.41 13.73 -1.02
CA THR A 223 12.70 13.58 0.24
C THR A 223 11.36 12.87 0.00
N MET A 224 10.80 12.27 1.06
CA MET A 224 9.47 11.67 0.99
C MET A 224 8.40 12.71 0.61
N ASP A 225 8.56 13.96 1.05
CA ASP A 225 7.60 15.04 0.76
C ASP A 225 7.46 15.27 -0.75
N GLN A 226 8.57 15.22 -1.51
CA GLN A 226 8.54 15.35 -2.97
C GLN A 226 7.79 14.21 -3.68
N THR A 227 7.64 13.05 -3.06
CA THR A 227 6.88 11.93 -3.64
C THR A 227 5.36 12.10 -3.52
N TYR A 228 4.88 13.05 -2.71
CA TYR A 228 3.47 13.41 -2.60
C TYR A 228 3.07 14.51 -3.58
N GLU A 229 4.02 15.27 -4.11
CA GLU A 229 3.72 16.20 -5.18
C GLU A 229 3.32 15.41 -6.42
N GLN A 230 2.20 15.79 -7.00
CA GLN A 230 1.71 15.17 -8.23
C GLN A 230 2.61 15.64 -9.38
N LEU A 231 3.71 14.91 -9.58
CA LEU A 231 4.49 15.06 -10.80
C LEU A 231 3.57 14.67 -11.96
N SER A 232 3.31 15.58 -12.87
CA SER A 232 2.59 15.24 -14.09
C SER A 232 3.39 14.17 -14.84
N LEU A 233 2.72 13.38 -15.66
CA LEU A 233 3.41 12.38 -16.49
C LEU A 233 4.50 13.03 -17.36
N PHE A 234 4.35 14.33 -17.67
CA PHE A 234 5.29 15.17 -18.40
C PHE A 234 6.50 15.58 -17.56
N ASP A 235 6.33 15.83 -16.25
CA ASP A 235 7.45 16.16 -15.37
C ASP A 235 8.42 14.97 -15.22
N VAL A 236 7.90 13.75 -15.27
CA VAL A 236 8.73 12.53 -15.27
C VAL A 236 9.44 12.35 -16.61
N SER A 237 8.78 12.65 -17.75
CA SER A 237 9.40 12.62 -19.07
C SER A 237 10.46 13.71 -19.20
N ASP A 238 10.21 14.92 -18.70
CA ASP A 238 11.17 16.03 -18.72
C ASP A 238 12.42 15.72 -17.89
N ILE A 239 12.26 15.11 -16.72
CA ILE A 239 13.38 14.62 -15.89
C ILE A 239 14.16 13.51 -16.61
N VAL A 240 13.48 12.63 -17.35
CA VAL A 240 14.12 11.57 -18.14
C VAL A 240 14.81 12.15 -19.37
N GLU A 241 14.19 13.11 -20.08
CA GLU A 241 14.78 13.78 -21.23
C GLU A 241 15.98 14.68 -20.84
N GLU A 242 15.88 15.42 -19.74
CA GLU A 242 16.99 16.21 -19.22
C GLU A 242 18.20 15.32 -18.86
N LYS A 243 17.94 14.12 -18.32
CA LYS A 243 18.99 13.15 -18.01
C LYS A 243 19.55 12.43 -19.24
N LEU A 244 18.74 12.22 -20.27
CA LEU A 244 19.20 11.71 -21.57
C LEU A 244 20.08 12.73 -22.31
N GLN A 245 19.69 14.02 -22.27
CA GLN A 245 20.50 15.12 -22.85
C GLN A 245 21.78 15.37 -22.07
N ALA A 246 21.78 15.17 -20.75
CA ALA A 246 22.96 15.26 -19.89
C ALA A 246 23.91 14.03 -20.02
N GLY A 247 23.58 13.02 -20.83
CA GLY A 247 24.36 11.81 -21.00
C GLY A 247 24.48 10.90 -19.77
N ILE A 248 23.58 11.08 -18.80
CA ILE A 248 23.58 10.38 -17.49
C ILE A 248 22.87 9.02 -17.59
N ILE A 249 21.99 8.85 -18.57
CA ILE A 249 21.29 7.59 -18.88
C ILE A 249 21.55 7.24 -20.33
N ARG A 250 22.02 6.01 -20.61
CA ARG A 250 22.10 5.39 -21.93
C ARG A 250 21.09 4.28 -22.05
#